data_ba9583cd29471ae773092321168798e0
#
_entry.id   ba9583cd29471ae773092321168798e0
#
_cell.length_a   1.000
_cell.length_b   1.000
_cell.length_c   1.000
_cell.angle_alpha   90.00
_cell.angle_beta   90.00
_cell.angle_gamma   90.00
#
_symmetry.space_group_name_H-M   'P 1'
#
loop_
_entity.id
_entity.type
_entity.pdbx_description
1 polymer ?
#
loop_
_entity_poly.entity_id
_entity_poly.type
_entity_poly.pdbx_seq_one_letter_code
_entity_poly.pdbx_strand_id
1 'polypeptide(L)'
;MRFMRSLLLTSGLCVTAAAASAQAVTCGQDYIVQPGDYLSSIAQRAYGSTGSFNLIYSANAEAIGPNPGLINVGDRLFVPCLDGDLGQSAANAAAIRNVQTTERLPAPAEDRPIRVLTATGWAPFMDEDQEQGGLLTEIINLALENADSNPEYQIDFINDDGAHLNPLIVDHAYDISIGWSQPNCEIMDKLEDESQFRCNNLDFSDPMYEEVLGYYSLASDPVFADHAELKGQRICRAEAFTLAPLEGVDLVEPAISIVRAPTAADCVNFILEDKADVALVAVDVADGRIAELGAASQVQMHEALTFVDVLHAVIAKTHPQNEEILATVNNGLSNIKDSGLWFATVRRHMTAFRALNQ
;
A
#
# COMPACT_ATOMS: atom_id res chain seq x y z
N MET A 1 73.10 21.75 23.08
CA MET A 1 72.14 20.67 22.71
C MET A 1 70.80 21.29 22.49
N ARG A 2 70.42 21.43 21.21
CA ARG A 2 69.10 22.02 20.79
C ARG A 2 68.14 20.88 20.54
N PHE A 3 67.04 20.79 21.29
CA PHE A 3 65.92 19.86 21.00
C PHE A 3 64.95 20.51 20.02
N MET A 4 64.87 19.91 18.84
CA MET A 4 63.86 20.23 17.79
C MET A 4 62.56 19.50 18.13
N ARG A 5 61.46 20.23 18.40
CA ARG A 5 60.11 19.69 18.55
C ARG A 5 59.46 19.66 17.16
N SER A 6 59.21 18.45 16.63
CA SER A 6 58.37 18.26 15.45
C SER A 6 56.91 18.41 15.83
N LEU A 7 56.24 19.37 15.19
CA LEU A 7 54.77 19.50 15.19
C LEU A 7 54.18 18.57 14.11
N LEU A 8 53.43 17.56 14.53
CA LEU A 8 52.58 16.76 13.67
C LEU A 8 51.24 17.48 13.49
N LEU A 9 50.97 18.02 12.31
CA LEU A 9 49.67 18.48 11.89
C LEU A 9 48.82 17.26 11.49
N THR A 10 47.84 16.91 12.31
CA THR A 10 46.77 15.97 11.92
C THR A 10 45.67 16.76 11.20
N SER A 11 45.62 16.61 9.88
CA SER A 11 44.48 17.09 9.05
C SER A 11 43.27 16.21 9.29
N GLY A 12 42.32 16.71 10.10
CA GLY A 12 41.01 16.09 10.26
C GLY A 12 40.18 16.31 9.00
N LEU A 13 39.85 15.22 8.25
CA LEU A 13 38.85 15.25 7.21
C LEU A 13 37.47 15.33 7.85
N CYS A 14 36.85 16.51 7.84
CA CYS A 14 35.43 16.66 8.14
C CYS A 14 34.65 16.11 6.95
N VAL A 15 34.12 14.87 7.09
CA VAL A 15 33.10 14.35 6.20
C VAL A 15 31.78 15.03 6.63
N THR A 16 31.38 16.06 5.90
CA THR A 16 30.03 16.62 6.01
C THR A 16 29.06 15.62 5.41
N ALA A 17 28.31 14.89 6.23
CA ALA A 17 27.13 14.16 5.79
C ALA A 17 26.14 15.21 5.25
N ALA A 18 25.96 15.28 3.94
CA ALA A 18 24.87 16.02 3.33
C ALA A 18 23.58 15.31 3.73
N ALA A 19 22.81 15.89 4.65
CA ALA A 19 21.44 15.49 4.85
C ALA A 19 20.71 15.68 3.51
N ALA A 20 20.23 14.60 2.92
CA ALA A 20 19.32 14.67 1.78
C ALA A 20 18.02 15.33 2.28
N SER A 21 17.90 16.64 2.07
CA SER A 21 16.64 17.33 2.30
C SER A 21 15.64 16.80 1.28
N ALA A 22 14.54 16.17 1.75
CA ALA A 22 13.43 15.81 0.89
C ALA A 22 13.04 17.04 0.08
N GLN A 23 13.06 16.92 -1.25
CA GLN A 23 12.69 18.01 -2.15
C GLN A 23 11.23 18.33 -1.91
N ALA A 24 10.92 19.58 -1.58
CA ALA A 24 9.53 20.02 -1.44
C ALA A 24 8.81 19.88 -2.80
N VAL A 25 7.66 19.22 -2.80
CA VAL A 25 6.81 19.13 -3.99
C VAL A 25 5.92 20.35 -4.01
N THR A 26 6.08 21.16 -5.07
CA THR A 26 5.27 22.39 -5.25
C THR A 26 4.47 22.26 -6.54
N CYS A 27 3.15 22.45 -6.47
CA CYS A 27 2.33 22.46 -7.67
C CYS A 27 2.72 23.59 -8.64
N GLY A 28 2.42 23.42 -9.92
CA GLY A 28 2.78 24.35 -11.00
C GLY A 28 4.24 24.26 -11.44
N GLN A 29 5.00 23.30 -10.95
CA GLN A 29 6.43 23.12 -11.26
C GLN A 29 6.77 21.68 -11.64
N ASP A 30 7.93 21.51 -12.30
CA ASP A 30 8.50 20.20 -12.54
C ASP A 30 9.13 19.65 -11.25
N TYR A 31 8.85 18.40 -10.96
CA TYR A 31 9.46 17.63 -9.90
C TYR A 31 10.39 16.58 -10.49
N ILE A 32 11.54 16.33 -9.87
CA ILE A 32 12.47 15.25 -10.24
C ILE A 32 12.26 14.10 -9.28
N VAL A 33 11.82 12.96 -9.81
CA VAL A 33 11.55 11.73 -9.05
C VAL A 33 12.79 11.31 -8.26
N GLN A 34 12.60 11.09 -6.96
CA GLN A 34 13.63 10.67 -6.02
C GLN A 34 13.53 9.16 -5.72
N PRO A 35 14.58 8.52 -5.19
CA PRO A 35 14.48 7.14 -4.72
C PRO A 35 13.36 6.97 -3.70
N GLY A 36 12.49 5.99 -3.93
CA GLY A 36 11.32 5.70 -3.08
C GLY A 36 10.07 6.55 -3.39
N ASP A 37 10.09 7.34 -4.47
CA ASP A 37 8.91 8.06 -4.93
C ASP A 37 7.98 7.17 -5.76
N TYR A 38 6.68 7.31 -5.48
CA TYR A 38 5.57 6.87 -6.29
C TYR A 38 4.71 8.08 -6.64
N LEU A 39 3.90 8.01 -7.68
CA LEU A 39 2.99 9.12 -8.03
C LEU A 39 2.05 9.49 -6.87
N SER A 40 1.56 8.51 -6.14
CA SER A 40 0.73 8.70 -4.94
C SER A 40 1.49 9.42 -3.82
N SER A 41 2.75 9.06 -3.54
CA SER A 41 3.57 9.76 -2.53
C SER A 41 3.92 11.18 -2.93
N ILE A 42 4.12 11.44 -4.23
CA ILE A 42 4.32 12.78 -4.77
C ILE A 42 3.03 13.60 -4.62
N ALA A 43 1.86 13.00 -4.94
CA ALA A 43 0.55 13.63 -4.80
C ALA A 43 0.21 13.96 -3.33
N GLN A 44 0.53 13.06 -2.40
CA GLN A 44 0.38 13.32 -0.97
C GLN A 44 1.18 14.55 -0.52
N ARG A 45 2.41 14.68 -0.98
CA ARG A 45 3.26 15.85 -0.64
C ARG A 45 2.81 17.14 -1.34
N ALA A 46 2.25 17.03 -2.54
CA ALA A 46 1.80 18.19 -3.33
C ALA A 46 0.43 18.69 -2.93
N TYR A 47 -0.50 17.79 -2.65
CA TYR A 47 -1.93 18.07 -2.53
C TYR A 47 -2.54 17.65 -1.18
N GLY A 48 -1.80 16.90 -0.36
CA GLY A 48 -2.32 16.32 0.87
C GLY A 48 -3.23 15.10 0.66
N SER A 49 -3.22 14.51 -0.54
CA SER A 49 -4.06 13.37 -0.92
C SER A 49 -3.33 12.44 -1.87
N THR A 50 -3.18 11.16 -1.50
CA THR A 50 -2.62 10.12 -2.37
C THR A 50 -3.47 9.90 -3.61
N GLY A 51 -4.80 9.93 -3.49
CA GLY A 51 -5.75 9.76 -4.58
C GLY A 51 -5.67 10.83 -5.69
N SER A 52 -4.96 11.95 -5.42
CA SER A 52 -4.73 12.99 -6.44
C SER A 52 -3.57 12.68 -7.39
N PHE A 53 -2.94 11.51 -7.29
CA PHE A 53 -1.85 11.11 -8.19
C PHE A 53 -2.28 11.07 -9.66
N ASN A 54 -3.55 10.81 -9.94
CA ASN A 54 -4.12 10.82 -11.27
C ASN A 54 -3.95 12.18 -11.99
N LEU A 55 -3.90 13.29 -11.25
CA LEU A 55 -3.62 14.60 -11.81
C LEU A 55 -2.19 14.71 -12.32
N ILE A 56 -1.23 14.17 -11.55
CA ILE A 56 0.18 14.13 -11.95
C ILE A 56 0.33 13.16 -13.13
N TYR A 57 -0.29 11.98 -13.04
CA TYR A 57 -0.26 10.99 -14.14
C TYR A 57 -0.83 11.58 -15.43
N SER A 58 -2.02 12.16 -15.38
CA SER A 58 -2.67 12.76 -16.57
C SER A 58 -1.83 13.87 -17.21
N ALA A 59 -1.15 14.67 -16.39
CA ALA A 59 -0.29 15.75 -16.88
C ALA A 59 1.02 15.23 -17.51
N ASN A 60 1.38 13.97 -17.26
CA ASN A 60 2.64 13.35 -17.70
C ASN A 60 2.44 12.02 -18.44
N ALA A 61 1.22 11.66 -18.82
CA ALA A 61 0.88 10.36 -19.40
C ALA A 61 1.72 10.00 -20.65
N GLU A 62 2.07 10.99 -21.47
CA GLU A 62 2.92 10.78 -22.64
C GLU A 62 4.36 10.37 -22.25
N ALA A 63 4.88 10.91 -21.15
CA ALA A 63 6.23 10.62 -20.65
C ALA A 63 6.29 9.31 -19.85
N ILE A 64 5.25 9.03 -19.05
CA ILE A 64 5.16 7.83 -18.19
C ILE A 64 4.72 6.60 -19.00
N GLY A 65 3.87 6.80 -20.00
CA GLY A 65 3.26 5.69 -20.77
C GLY A 65 2.00 5.15 -20.09
N PRO A 66 1.54 3.94 -20.52
CA PRO A 66 0.23 3.42 -20.09
C PRO A 66 0.19 2.89 -18.65
N ASN A 67 1.32 2.83 -17.97
CA ASN A 67 1.41 2.31 -16.60
C ASN A 67 1.87 3.41 -15.62
N PRO A 68 0.97 3.94 -14.76
CA PRO A 68 1.31 4.99 -13.79
C PRO A 68 2.31 4.53 -12.71
N GLY A 69 2.48 3.22 -12.49
CA GLY A 69 3.48 2.69 -11.56
C GLY A 69 4.91 2.71 -12.09
N LEU A 70 5.13 3.00 -13.37
CA LEU A 70 6.46 3.01 -13.98
C LEU A 70 7.06 4.42 -14.06
N ILE A 71 7.37 5.01 -12.92
CA ILE A 71 8.21 6.20 -12.83
C ILE A 71 9.62 5.80 -12.35
N ASN A 72 10.65 6.45 -12.90
CA ASN A 72 12.03 6.13 -12.57
C ASN A 72 12.69 7.30 -11.87
N VAL A 73 13.63 7.00 -10.97
CA VAL A 73 14.46 8.02 -10.33
C VAL A 73 15.15 8.88 -11.40
N GLY A 74 14.95 10.19 -11.30
CA GLY A 74 15.46 11.17 -12.27
C GLY A 74 14.44 11.59 -13.33
N ASP A 75 13.27 10.93 -13.43
CA ASP A 75 12.21 11.38 -14.31
C ASP A 75 11.74 12.78 -13.90
N ARG A 76 11.38 13.59 -14.88
CA ARG A 76 10.86 14.93 -14.66
C ARG A 76 9.35 14.92 -14.87
N LEU A 77 8.61 15.13 -13.79
CA LEU A 77 7.15 15.12 -13.79
C LEU A 77 6.63 16.53 -13.50
N PHE A 78 5.71 17.03 -14.32
CA PHE A 78 4.98 18.25 -14.02
C PHE A 78 3.91 17.97 -12.96
N VAL A 79 3.87 18.77 -11.90
CA VAL A 79 2.89 18.67 -10.82
C VAL A 79 1.84 19.79 -10.99
N PRO A 80 0.64 19.53 -11.53
CA PRO A 80 -0.37 20.56 -11.76
C PRO A 80 -0.93 21.12 -10.44
N CYS A 81 -1.50 22.35 -10.47
CA CYS A 81 -2.18 22.94 -9.31
C CYS A 81 -3.68 22.66 -9.36
N LEU A 82 -4.30 22.41 -8.17
CA LEU A 82 -5.74 22.16 -8.04
C LEU A 82 -6.60 23.42 -8.34
N ASP A 83 -6.07 24.61 -8.11
CA ASP A 83 -6.81 25.87 -8.11
C ASP A 83 -6.87 26.58 -9.47
N GLY A 84 -6.61 25.91 -10.57
CA GLY A 84 -6.79 26.44 -11.92
C GLY A 84 -5.94 27.67 -12.30
N ASP A 85 -5.06 28.13 -11.43
CA ASP A 85 -4.13 29.21 -11.72
C ASP A 85 -2.91 28.61 -12.44
N LEU A 86 -3.13 28.29 -13.71
CA LEU A 86 -2.12 27.75 -14.62
C LEU A 86 -1.09 28.83 -14.91
N GLY A 87 -0.10 28.94 -14.03
CA GLY A 87 1.10 29.71 -14.30
C GLY A 87 1.69 29.31 -15.65
N GLN A 88 1.41 30.08 -16.66
CA GLN A 88 2.10 30.17 -17.97
C GLN A 88 2.38 28.85 -18.69
N SER A 89 1.35 28.23 -19.25
CA SER A 89 1.48 27.56 -20.55
C SER A 89 0.10 27.26 -21.13
N ALA A 90 -0.39 28.10 -22.02
CA ALA A 90 -1.64 27.90 -22.77
C ALA A 90 -1.64 26.56 -23.56
N ALA A 91 -0.48 26.01 -23.83
CA ALA A 91 -0.32 24.69 -24.46
C ALA A 91 -0.72 23.55 -23.51
N ASN A 92 -0.37 23.64 -22.21
CA ASN A 92 -0.72 22.62 -21.22
C ASN A 92 -2.20 22.70 -20.79
N ALA A 93 -2.81 23.90 -20.83
CA ALA A 93 -4.24 24.06 -20.60
C ALA A 93 -5.12 23.40 -21.68
N ALA A 94 -4.63 23.29 -22.90
CA ALA A 94 -5.29 22.54 -23.98
C ALA A 94 -5.18 21.02 -23.76
N ALA A 95 -4.04 20.55 -23.25
CA ALA A 95 -3.86 19.14 -22.87
C ALA A 95 -4.78 18.75 -21.70
N ILE A 96 -4.87 19.60 -20.65
CA ILE A 96 -5.76 19.37 -19.49
C ILE A 96 -7.24 19.40 -19.87
N ARG A 97 -7.66 20.26 -20.81
CA ARG A 97 -9.05 20.26 -21.31
C ARG A 97 -9.38 19.03 -22.15
N ASN A 98 -8.39 18.45 -22.83
CA ASN A 98 -8.59 17.18 -23.54
C ASN A 98 -8.65 15.98 -22.61
N VAL A 99 -8.08 16.08 -21.38
CA VAL A 99 -8.13 14.99 -20.37
C VAL A 99 -9.49 14.93 -19.67
N GLN A 100 -10.29 16.01 -19.64
CA GLN A 100 -11.68 15.96 -19.18
C GLN A 100 -12.63 15.22 -20.16
N THR A 101 -12.15 14.91 -21.35
CA THR A 101 -12.75 13.95 -22.25
C THR A 101 -11.78 12.76 -22.41
N THR A 102 -11.33 12.18 -21.32
CA THR A 102 -10.70 10.87 -21.39
C THR A 102 -11.69 9.95 -22.09
N GLU A 103 -11.37 9.58 -23.33
CA GLU A 103 -11.88 8.34 -23.85
C GLU A 103 -11.65 7.31 -22.74
N ARG A 104 -12.74 6.90 -22.10
CA ARG A 104 -12.78 5.76 -21.23
C ARG A 104 -11.96 4.70 -21.94
N LEU A 105 -10.93 4.16 -21.30
CA LEU A 105 -10.16 3.05 -21.88
C LEU A 105 -11.19 2.09 -22.50
N PRO A 106 -11.01 1.66 -23.75
CA PRO A 106 -11.98 0.79 -24.37
C PRO A 106 -12.23 -0.38 -23.43
N ALA A 107 -13.52 -0.74 -23.27
CA ALA A 107 -13.89 -1.90 -22.47
C ALA A 107 -12.94 -3.06 -22.83
N PRO A 108 -12.47 -3.84 -21.85
CA PRO A 108 -11.58 -4.98 -22.11
C PRO A 108 -12.12 -5.79 -23.28
N ALA A 109 -11.26 -6.14 -24.22
CA ALA A 109 -11.67 -7.03 -25.31
C ALA A 109 -12.11 -8.35 -24.68
N GLU A 110 -13.27 -8.88 -25.09
CA GLU A 110 -13.85 -10.13 -24.55
C GLU A 110 -12.88 -11.33 -24.63
N ASP A 111 -11.87 -11.28 -25.50
CA ASP A 111 -10.92 -12.36 -25.79
C ASP A 111 -9.50 -12.13 -25.22
N ARG A 112 -9.29 -11.22 -24.27
CA ARG A 112 -7.96 -11.04 -23.67
C ARG A 112 -7.82 -11.82 -22.34
N PRO A 113 -6.60 -12.20 -21.94
CA PRO A 113 -6.34 -12.78 -20.62
C PRO A 113 -6.83 -11.88 -19.48
N ILE A 114 -7.30 -12.48 -18.38
CA ILE A 114 -7.60 -11.78 -17.14
C ILE A 114 -6.28 -11.16 -16.61
N ARG A 115 -6.30 -9.88 -16.31
CA ARG A 115 -5.14 -9.16 -15.76
C ARG A 115 -5.29 -8.97 -14.27
N VAL A 116 -4.34 -9.49 -13.52
CA VAL A 116 -4.31 -9.44 -12.05
C VAL A 116 -3.22 -8.51 -11.59
N LEU A 117 -3.53 -7.65 -10.64
CA LEU A 117 -2.59 -6.78 -9.95
C LEU A 117 -2.17 -7.37 -8.62
N THR A 118 -0.87 -7.39 -8.39
CA THR A 118 -0.23 -7.60 -7.09
C THR A 118 0.83 -6.53 -6.85
N ALA A 119 1.40 -6.48 -5.63
CA ALA A 119 2.39 -5.50 -5.22
C ALA A 119 3.66 -6.17 -4.68
N THR A 120 4.68 -5.37 -4.36
CA THR A 120 5.87 -5.79 -3.64
C THR A 120 6.00 -5.04 -2.30
N GLY A 121 6.88 -5.51 -1.41
CA GLY A 121 7.18 -4.82 -0.14
C GLY A 121 6.21 -5.11 1.00
N TRP A 122 5.34 -6.11 0.85
CA TRP A 122 4.44 -6.59 1.90
C TRP A 122 4.64 -8.08 2.17
N ALA A 123 5.89 -8.46 2.47
CA ALA A 123 6.22 -9.84 2.85
C ALA A 123 5.54 -10.22 4.19
N PRO A 124 5.04 -11.46 4.34
CA PRO A 124 5.10 -12.59 3.41
C PRO A 124 3.97 -12.63 2.38
N PHE A 125 3.11 -11.62 2.33
CA PHE A 125 1.83 -11.65 1.59
C PHE A 125 2.00 -11.37 0.10
N MET A 126 2.63 -10.26 -0.26
CA MET A 126 2.91 -9.84 -1.63
C MET A 126 4.32 -9.26 -1.71
N ASP A 127 5.20 -9.89 -2.48
CA ASP A 127 6.56 -9.41 -2.68
C ASP A 127 7.21 -10.20 -3.81
N GLU A 128 7.68 -9.54 -4.87
CA GLU A 128 8.30 -10.19 -6.03
C GLU A 128 9.59 -10.96 -5.70
N ASP A 129 10.26 -10.61 -4.59
CA ASP A 129 11.45 -11.31 -4.09
C ASP A 129 11.11 -12.57 -3.28
N GLN A 130 9.84 -12.79 -2.94
CA GLN A 130 9.37 -13.98 -2.23
C GLN A 130 9.08 -15.14 -3.21
N GLU A 131 9.10 -16.38 -2.68
CA GLU A 131 8.67 -17.55 -3.44
C GLU A 131 7.27 -17.33 -4.02
N GLN A 132 7.10 -17.52 -5.34
CA GLN A 132 5.82 -17.32 -6.06
C GLN A 132 5.22 -15.91 -5.93
N GLY A 133 6.04 -14.91 -5.60
CA GLY A 133 5.57 -13.54 -5.41
C GLY A 133 4.85 -13.29 -4.09
N GLY A 134 4.97 -14.19 -3.12
CA GLY A 134 4.32 -14.13 -1.81
C GLY A 134 3.02 -14.91 -1.73
N LEU A 135 2.51 -15.03 -0.51
CA LEU A 135 1.35 -15.88 -0.18
C LEU A 135 0.10 -15.56 -0.99
N LEU A 136 -0.31 -14.28 -1.03
CA LEU A 136 -1.56 -13.89 -1.72
C LEU A 136 -1.43 -13.99 -3.23
N THR A 137 -0.25 -13.68 -3.78
CA THR A 137 0.05 -13.84 -5.21
C THR A 137 -0.04 -15.30 -5.62
N GLU A 138 0.47 -16.21 -4.80
CA GLU A 138 0.34 -17.64 -5.07
C GLU A 138 -1.09 -18.15 -4.90
N ILE A 139 -1.83 -17.67 -3.88
CA ILE A 139 -3.23 -18.07 -3.69
C ILE A 139 -4.08 -17.68 -4.92
N ILE A 140 -3.95 -16.47 -5.46
CA ILE A 140 -4.73 -16.08 -6.64
C ILE A 140 -4.27 -16.86 -7.87
N ASN A 141 -2.97 -17.10 -8.06
CA ASN A 141 -2.46 -17.95 -9.11
C ASN A 141 -3.08 -19.34 -9.08
N LEU A 142 -3.02 -20.00 -7.93
CA LEU A 142 -3.60 -21.33 -7.73
C LEU A 142 -5.14 -21.33 -7.90
N ALA A 143 -5.82 -20.28 -7.45
CA ALA A 143 -7.26 -20.17 -7.64
C ALA A 143 -7.62 -20.11 -9.13
N LEU A 144 -6.95 -19.29 -9.93
CA LEU A 144 -7.19 -19.19 -11.36
C LEU A 144 -6.80 -20.48 -12.11
N GLU A 145 -5.69 -21.13 -11.73
CA GLU A 145 -5.28 -22.42 -12.30
C GLU A 145 -6.25 -23.56 -11.99
N ASN A 146 -6.95 -23.51 -10.87
CA ASN A 146 -7.90 -24.55 -10.43
C ASN A 146 -9.37 -24.15 -10.60
N ALA A 147 -9.65 -23.04 -11.25
CA ALA A 147 -11.03 -22.70 -11.62
C ALA A 147 -11.54 -23.59 -12.76
N ASP A 148 -12.80 -24.01 -12.66
CA ASP A 148 -13.43 -24.88 -13.67
C ASP A 148 -13.48 -24.24 -15.07
N SER A 149 -13.50 -22.92 -15.14
CA SER A 149 -13.45 -22.14 -16.38
C SER A 149 -12.10 -22.18 -17.10
N ASN A 150 -11.02 -22.55 -16.38
CA ASN A 150 -9.64 -22.58 -16.88
C ASN A 150 -9.28 -21.32 -17.69
N PRO A 151 -9.36 -20.11 -17.08
CA PRO A 151 -9.16 -18.85 -17.77
C PRO A 151 -7.69 -18.66 -18.18
N GLU A 152 -7.46 -17.93 -19.27
CA GLU A 152 -6.14 -17.33 -19.51
C GLU A 152 -5.98 -16.10 -18.63
N TYR A 153 -4.82 -15.92 -17.98
CA TYR A 153 -4.57 -14.80 -17.11
C TYR A 153 -3.09 -14.40 -17.08
N GLN A 154 -2.83 -13.19 -16.57
CA GLN A 154 -1.51 -12.63 -16.35
C GLN A 154 -1.48 -11.90 -15.00
N ILE A 155 -0.40 -12.05 -14.24
CA ILE A 155 -0.19 -11.37 -12.96
C ILE A 155 0.94 -10.37 -13.14
N ASP A 156 0.67 -9.09 -12.84
CA ASP A 156 1.63 -8.00 -12.94
C ASP A 156 1.87 -7.38 -11.55
N PHE A 157 3.14 -7.09 -11.25
CA PHE A 157 3.53 -6.35 -10.06
C PHE A 157 3.54 -4.85 -10.35
N ILE A 158 2.76 -4.09 -9.58
CA ILE A 158 2.76 -2.63 -9.63
C ILE A 158 2.88 -2.11 -8.20
N ASN A 159 3.94 -1.32 -7.95
CA ASN A 159 4.33 -0.89 -6.62
C ASN A 159 3.78 0.49 -6.25
N ASP A 160 2.59 0.81 -6.72
CA ASP A 160 1.82 1.99 -6.32
C ASP A 160 0.43 1.52 -5.88
N ASP A 161 0.29 1.13 -4.61
CA ASP A 161 -0.96 0.63 -4.04
C ASP A 161 -2.10 1.64 -4.20
N GLY A 162 -1.81 2.95 -4.17
CA GLY A 162 -2.79 4.00 -4.42
C GLY A 162 -3.36 3.94 -5.83
N ALA A 163 -2.58 3.50 -6.82
CA ALA A 163 -3.02 3.35 -8.19
C ALA A 163 -3.85 2.09 -8.44
N HIS A 164 -3.70 1.05 -7.63
CA HIS A 164 -4.37 -0.23 -7.86
C HIS A 164 -5.88 -0.07 -7.99
N LEU A 165 -6.53 0.51 -7.01
CA LEU A 165 -7.98 0.64 -7.01
C LEU A 165 -8.45 1.75 -7.95
N ASN A 166 -7.75 2.88 -7.96
CA ASN A 166 -8.09 4.03 -8.78
C ASN A 166 -6.81 4.68 -9.35
N PRO A 167 -6.56 4.61 -10.68
CA PRO A 167 -7.53 4.28 -11.71
C PRO A 167 -7.55 2.82 -12.19
N LEU A 168 -6.55 1.99 -11.85
CA LEU A 168 -6.27 0.76 -12.61
C LEU A 168 -7.43 -0.24 -12.62
N ILE A 169 -8.10 -0.43 -11.49
CA ILE A 169 -9.28 -1.31 -11.41
C ILE A 169 -10.54 -0.60 -11.90
N VAL A 170 -10.82 0.64 -11.45
CA VAL A 170 -12.09 1.30 -11.82
C VAL A 170 -12.16 1.71 -13.29
N ASP A 171 -11.03 1.94 -13.96
CA ASP A 171 -10.94 2.20 -15.39
C ASP A 171 -10.75 0.93 -16.23
N HIS A 172 -10.77 -0.25 -15.59
CA HIS A 172 -10.65 -1.59 -16.21
C HIS A 172 -9.32 -1.79 -16.96
N ALA A 173 -8.25 -1.09 -16.55
CA ALA A 173 -6.90 -1.37 -17.05
C ALA A 173 -6.42 -2.74 -16.56
N TYR A 174 -6.88 -3.13 -15.38
CA TYR A 174 -6.77 -4.46 -14.78
C TYR A 174 -8.14 -4.94 -14.35
N ASP A 175 -8.28 -6.26 -14.21
CA ASP A 175 -9.55 -6.89 -13.90
C ASP A 175 -9.66 -7.23 -12.41
N ILE A 176 -8.56 -7.66 -11.81
CA ILE A 176 -8.46 -8.10 -10.42
C ILE A 176 -7.31 -7.37 -9.73
N SER A 177 -7.51 -6.90 -8.50
CA SER A 177 -6.44 -6.57 -7.56
C SER A 177 -6.62 -7.37 -6.28
N ILE A 178 -5.53 -7.74 -5.60
CA ILE A 178 -5.56 -8.66 -4.46
C ILE A 178 -5.04 -8.00 -3.17
N GLY A 179 -5.41 -8.59 -2.02
CA GLY A 179 -4.91 -8.16 -0.71
C GLY A 179 -5.73 -7.04 -0.08
N TRP A 180 -7.01 -6.91 -0.41
CA TRP A 180 -7.85 -5.80 0.04
C TRP A 180 -8.84 -6.22 1.12
N SER A 181 -8.87 -5.46 2.23
CA SER A 181 -9.88 -5.59 3.26
C SER A 181 -11.21 -5.04 2.79
N GLN A 182 -12.30 -5.73 3.13
CA GLN A 182 -13.66 -5.25 2.89
C GLN A 182 -14.13 -4.41 4.09
N PRO A 183 -14.46 -3.12 3.90
CA PRO A 183 -15.02 -2.31 4.95
C PRO A 183 -16.44 -2.77 5.34
N ASN A 184 -16.91 -2.40 6.52
CA ASN A 184 -18.31 -2.59 6.90
C ASN A 184 -19.20 -1.56 6.19
N CYS A 185 -19.68 -1.89 5.00
CA CYS A 185 -20.50 -0.99 4.19
C CYS A 185 -21.88 -0.65 4.79
N GLU A 186 -22.30 -1.29 5.89
CA GLU A 186 -23.54 -0.96 6.60
C GLU A 186 -23.44 0.35 7.40
N ILE A 187 -22.20 0.78 7.72
CA ILE A 187 -21.96 2.04 8.46
C ILE A 187 -21.30 3.10 7.58
N MET A 188 -21.67 3.16 6.30
CA MET A 188 -21.08 3.99 5.26
C MET A 188 -20.82 5.45 5.68
N ASP A 189 -21.74 6.06 6.39
CA ASP A 189 -21.68 7.45 6.85
C ASP A 189 -20.64 7.71 7.95
N LYS A 190 -20.05 6.67 8.51
CA LYS A 190 -18.98 6.74 9.52
C LYS A 190 -17.61 6.41 8.95
N LEU A 191 -17.56 5.87 7.74
CA LEU A 191 -16.31 5.42 7.12
C LEU A 191 -15.50 6.60 6.55
N GLU A 192 -14.17 6.46 6.54
CA GLU A 192 -13.30 7.36 5.79
C GLU A 192 -13.53 7.26 4.27
N ASP A 193 -13.09 8.25 3.52
CA ASP A 193 -13.31 8.35 2.07
C ASP A 193 -12.82 7.09 1.32
N GLU A 194 -11.68 6.52 1.72
CA GLU A 194 -11.11 5.31 1.13
C GLU A 194 -12.01 4.10 1.33
N SER A 195 -12.52 3.90 2.55
CA SER A 195 -13.46 2.83 2.88
C SER A 195 -14.79 3.01 2.13
N GLN A 196 -15.30 4.24 2.06
CA GLN A 196 -16.49 4.56 1.26
C GLN A 196 -16.28 4.29 -0.23
N PHE A 197 -15.09 4.64 -0.76
CA PHE A 197 -14.73 4.37 -2.15
C PHE A 197 -14.79 2.87 -2.45
N ARG A 198 -14.20 2.02 -1.60
CA ARG A 198 -14.22 0.57 -1.77
C ARG A 198 -15.66 0.04 -1.77
N CYS A 199 -16.47 0.45 -0.82
CA CYS A 199 -17.88 0.06 -0.76
C CYS A 199 -18.68 0.45 -2.01
N ASN A 200 -18.42 1.61 -2.56
CA ASN A 200 -19.18 2.14 -3.70
C ASN A 200 -18.76 1.53 -5.04
N ASN A 201 -17.47 1.19 -5.19
CA ASN A 201 -16.90 0.90 -6.49
C ASN A 201 -16.46 -0.54 -6.70
N LEU A 202 -16.29 -1.33 -5.63
CA LEU A 202 -15.67 -2.64 -5.72
C LEU A 202 -16.60 -3.75 -5.23
N ASP A 203 -16.55 -4.90 -5.91
CA ASP A 203 -17.03 -6.18 -5.43
C ASP A 203 -15.83 -7.02 -4.94
N PHE A 204 -16.06 -7.79 -3.89
CA PHE A 204 -15.07 -8.56 -3.17
C PHE A 204 -15.27 -10.06 -3.41
N SER A 205 -14.19 -10.80 -3.61
CA SER A 205 -14.21 -12.26 -3.69
C SER A 205 -14.58 -12.90 -2.35
N ASP A 206 -14.73 -14.20 -2.33
CA ASP A 206 -14.64 -14.96 -1.10
C ASP A 206 -13.26 -14.73 -0.45
N PRO A 207 -13.13 -14.92 0.89
CA PRO A 207 -11.87 -14.71 1.60
C PRO A 207 -10.69 -15.48 0.97
N MET A 208 -9.62 -14.75 0.63
CA MET A 208 -8.34 -15.33 0.22
C MET A 208 -7.53 -15.79 1.44
N TYR A 209 -7.44 -14.90 2.43
CA TYR A 209 -6.67 -15.12 3.65
C TYR A 209 -7.23 -14.27 4.80
N GLU A 210 -7.01 -14.71 6.04
CA GLU A 210 -7.33 -13.96 7.25
C GLU A 210 -6.02 -13.65 7.97
N GLU A 211 -5.72 -12.37 8.16
CA GLU A 211 -4.57 -11.93 8.95
C GLU A 211 -5.00 -11.43 10.32
N VAL A 212 -4.11 -11.56 11.29
CA VAL A 212 -4.31 -10.99 12.62
C VAL A 212 -3.56 -9.67 12.70
N LEU A 213 -4.29 -8.57 12.92
CA LEU A 213 -3.71 -7.28 13.24
C LEU A 213 -3.51 -7.18 14.75
N GLY A 214 -2.31 -6.74 15.15
CA GLY A 214 -1.95 -6.46 16.52
C GLY A 214 -1.75 -4.96 16.74
N TYR A 215 -2.03 -4.51 17.95
CA TYR A 215 -1.68 -3.17 18.43
C TYR A 215 -0.38 -3.26 19.22
N TYR A 216 0.61 -2.49 18.83
CA TYR A 216 1.95 -2.50 19.40
C TYR A 216 2.32 -1.12 19.96
N SER A 217 2.99 -1.08 21.11
CA SER A 217 3.57 0.13 21.69
C SER A 217 4.96 -0.15 22.27
N LEU A 218 5.61 0.87 22.84
CA LEU A 218 6.82 0.65 23.59
C LEU A 218 6.53 -0.22 24.83
N ALA A 219 7.45 -1.13 25.16
CA ALA A 219 7.33 -1.99 26.35
C ALA A 219 7.35 -1.21 27.68
N SER A 220 7.73 0.07 27.66
CA SER A 220 7.63 1.00 28.80
C SER A 220 6.24 1.56 29.03
N ASP A 221 5.36 1.46 28.04
CA ASP A 221 4.02 2.05 28.09
C ASP A 221 3.04 1.13 28.83
N PRO A 222 1.90 1.67 29.30
CA PRO A 222 0.84 0.83 29.87
C PRO A 222 0.32 -0.19 28.84
N VAL A 223 -0.02 -1.41 29.31
CA VAL A 223 -0.72 -2.39 28.48
C VAL A 223 -2.18 -1.96 28.35
N PHE A 224 -2.66 -1.78 27.15
CA PHE A 224 -4.06 -1.50 26.86
C PHE A 224 -4.87 -2.81 26.79
N ALA A 225 -6.01 -2.85 27.44
CA ALA A 225 -6.91 -4.00 27.47
C ALA A 225 -8.27 -3.72 26.80
N ASP A 226 -8.57 -2.45 26.53
CA ASP A 226 -9.80 -1.99 25.87
C ASP A 226 -9.48 -0.91 24.85
N HIS A 227 -10.16 -0.93 23.71
CA HIS A 227 -9.98 0.06 22.66
C HIS A 227 -10.26 1.50 23.13
N ALA A 228 -11.14 1.69 24.11
CA ALA A 228 -11.40 3.03 24.67
C ALA A 228 -10.17 3.66 25.35
N GLU A 229 -9.19 2.85 25.77
CA GLU A 229 -7.93 3.32 26.37
C GLU A 229 -6.98 3.92 25.34
N LEU A 230 -7.21 3.64 24.04
CA LEU A 230 -6.42 4.22 22.93
C LEU A 230 -6.82 5.67 22.62
N LYS A 231 -7.84 6.24 23.25
CA LYS A 231 -8.24 7.64 23.03
C LYS A 231 -7.09 8.59 23.41
N GLY A 232 -6.85 9.54 22.52
CA GLY A 232 -5.75 10.49 22.64
C GLY A 232 -4.39 10.00 22.14
N GLN A 233 -4.29 8.72 21.72
CA GLN A 233 -3.05 8.16 21.18
C GLN A 233 -2.86 8.54 19.71
N ARG A 234 -1.58 8.63 19.29
CA ARG A 234 -1.16 8.69 17.89
C ARG A 234 -1.04 7.27 17.38
N ILE A 235 -1.96 6.85 16.49
CA ILE A 235 -1.97 5.47 15.96
C ILE A 235 -1.37 5.46 14.57
N CYS A 236 -0.30 4.68 14.38
CA CYS A 236 0.30 4.45 13.06
C CYS A 236 -0.43 3.38 12.29
N ARG A 237 -0.79 3.70 11.03
CA ARG A 237 -1.31 2.79 10.02
C ARG A 237 -0.66 3.11 8.68
N ALA A 238 -0.27 2.11 7.90
CA ALA A 238 0.33 2.35 6.59
C ALA A 238 -0.62 3.06 5.62
N GLU A 239 -0.06 3.80 4.64
CA GLU A 239 -0.83 4.65 3.72
C GLU A 239 -1.87 3.89 2.92
N ALA A 240 -1.56 2.67 2.44
CA ALA A 240 -2.46 1.85 1.62
C ALA A 240 -3.55 1.10 2.43
N PHE A 241 -3.51 1.17 3.78
CA PHE A 241 -4.40 0.39 4.63
C PHE A 241 -5.55 1.23 5.19
N THR A 242 -6.77 0.70 5.12
CA THR A 242 -7.97 1.36 5.67
C THR A 242 -7.93 1.48 7.19
N LEU A 243 -8.75 2.38 7.70
CA LEU A 243 -8.99 2.53 9.13
C LEU A 243 -10.14 1.65 9.63
N ALA A 244 -10.69 0.76 8.79
CA ALA A 244 -11.82 -0.09 9.14
C ALA A 244 -11.71 -0.81 10.51
N PRO A 245 -10.53 -1.32 10.93
CA PRO A 245 -10.36 -1.88 12.27
C PRO A 245 -10.59 -0.88 13.41
N LEU A 246 -10.28 0.40 13.18
CA LEU A 246 -10.46 1.48 14.15
C LEU A 246 -11.89 2.05 14.08
N GLU A 247 -12.42 2.20 12.88
CA GLU A 247 -13.79 2.66 12.62
C GLU A 247 -14.83 1.73 13.27
N GLY A 248 -14.60 0.41 13.18
CA GLY A 248 -15.45 -0.62 13.77
C GLY A 248 -15.58 -0.55 15.29
N VAL A 249 -14.64 0.14 15.97
CA VAL A 249 -14.63 0.33 17.43
C VAL A 249 -14.77 1.80 17.84
N ASP A 250 -15.30 2.64 16.94
CA ASP A 250 -15.51 4.09 17.15
C ASP A 250 -14.23 4.87 17.54
N LEU A 251 -13.06 4.40 17.08
CA LEU A 251 -11.76 5.08 17.20
C LEU A 251 -11.45 5.86 15.92
N VAL A 252 -12.07 7.02 15.79
CA VAL A 252 -11.86 7.93 14.66
C VAL A 252 -11.36 9.28 15.17
N GLU A 253 -10.78 10.10 14.30
CA GLU A 253 -10.41 11.46 14.64
C GLU A 253 -11.66 12.29 15.03
N PRO A 254 -11.60 13.16 16.02
CA PRO A 254 -10.43 13.56 16.83
C PRO A 254 -10.19 12.74 18.10
N ALA A 255 -10.87 11.58 18.29
CA ALA A 255 -10.67 10.75 19.49
C ALA A 255 -9.27 10.14 19.55
N ILE A 256 -8.67 9.89 18.42
CA ILE A 256 -7.27 9.50 18.20
C ILE A 256 -6.65 10.45 17.17
N SER A 257 -5.34 10.29 16.90
CA SER A 257 -4.67 10.94 15.75
C SER A 257 -4.06 9.85 14.88
N ILE A 258 -4.30 9.90 13.57
CA ILE A 258 -3.73 8.93 12.63
C ILE A 258 -2.38 9.43 12.11
N VAL A 259 -1.37 8.56 12.23
CA VAL A 259 -0.03 8.76 11.65
C VAL A 259 0.11 7.79 10.50
N ARG A 260 0.35 8.31 9.29
CA ARG A 260 0.54 7.48 8.11
C ARG A 260 2.03 7.18 7.91
N ALA A 261 2.37 5.90 7.73
CA ALA A 261 3.72 5.45 7.40
C ALA A 261 3.72 4.87 5.98
N PRO A 262 4.85 4.93 5.26
CA PRO A 262 4.95 4.39 3.90
C PRO A 262 4.62 2.90 3.83
N THR A 263 5.08 2.12 4.80
CA THR A 263 4.83 0.67 4.88
C THR A 263 4.32 0.27 6.26
N ALA A 264 3.70 -0.92 6.35
CA ALA A 264 3.25 -1.47 7.62
C ALA A 264 4.43 -1.69 8.60
N ALA A 265 5.59 -2.15 8.10
CA ALA A 265 6.79 -2.34 8.90
C ALA A 265 7.35 -1.02 9.46
N ASP A 266 7.18 0.11 8.74
CA ASP A 266 7.62 1.42 9.22
C ASP A 266 6.83 1.90 10.44
N CYS A 267 5.61 1.42 10.67
CA CYS A 267 4.87 1.73 11.88
C CYS A 267 5.59 1.23 13.14
N VAL A 268 6.33 0.11 13.07
CA VAL A 268 7.19 -0.37 14.17
C VAL A 268 8.34 0.60 14.40
N ASN A 269 8.95 1.13 13.33
CA ASN A 269 9.99 2.16 13.47
C ASN A 269 9.42 3.43 14.14
N PHE A 270 8.21 3.83 13.75
CA PHE A 270 7.58 5.06 14.22
C PHE A 270 7.30 5.05 15.73
N ILE A 271 6.92 3.91 16.33
CA ILE A 271 6.82 3.81 17.80
C ILE A 271 8.19 3.87 18.47
N LEU A 272 9.24 3.24 17.90
CA LEU A 272 10.60 3.30 18.44
C LEU A 272 11.23 4.71 18.34
N GLU A 273 10.79 5.50 17.37
CA GLU A 273 11.26 6.87 17.11
C GLU A 273 10.38 7.96 17.75
N ASP A 274 9.38 7.60 18.56
CA ASP A 274 8.40 8.54 19.17
C ASP A 274 7.62 9.37 18.13
N LYS A 275 7.39 8.82 16.95
CA LYS A 275 6.53 9.42 15.91
C LYS A 275 5.08 9.01 16.08
N ALA A 276 4.85 7.84 16.66
CA ALA A 276 3.53 7.31 17.00
C ALA A 276 3.57 6.64 18.38
N ASP A 277 2.45 6.56 19.06
CA ASP A 277 2.31 5.91 20.37
C ASP A 277 1.97 4.43 20.19
N VAL A 278 1.17 4.11 19.18
CA VAL A 278 0.69 2.75 18.89
C VAL A 278 0.83 2.47 17.40
N ALA A 279 1.26 1.26 17.03
CA ALA A 279 1.25 0.75 15.67
C ALA A 279 0.16 -0.32 15.52
N LEU A 280 -0.70 -0.19 14.50
CA LEU A 280 -1.68 -1.20 14.10
C LEU A 280 -1.19 -1.90 12.84
N VAL A 281 -0.65 -3.11 13.00
CA VAL A 281 0.10 -3.85 11.99
C VAL A 281 -0.23 -5.33 12.06
N ALA A 282 -0.17 -6.04 10.92
CA ALA A 282 -0.25 -7.51 10.90
C ALA A 282 0.84 -8.12 11.80
N VAL A 283 0.44 -9.11 12.62
CA VAL A 283 1.33 -9.71 13.63
C VAL A 283 2.60 -10.25 12.99
N ASP A 284 2.49 -10.99 11.88
CA ASP A 284 3.66 -11.55 11.21
C ASP A 284 4.62 -10.46 10.68
N VAL A 285 4.08 -9.34 10.16
CA VAL A 285 4.90 -8.19 9.69
C VAL A 285 5.60 -7.51 10.86
N ALA A 286 4.87 -7.26 11.95
CA ALA A 286 5.44 -6.64 13.15
C ALA A 286 6.53 -7.53 13.77
N ASP A 287 6.27 -8.83 13.93
CA ASP A 287 7.23 -9.79 14.50
C ASP A 287 8.51 -9.86 13.66
N GLY A 288 8.37 -9.91 12.32
CA GLY A 288 9.51 -9.86 11.41
C GLY A 288 10.33 -8.58 11.57
N ARG A 289 9.67 -7.42 11.62
CA ARG A 289 10.36 -6.14 11.77
C ARG A 289 11.02 -5.97 13.14
N ILE A 290 10.34 -6.40 14.21
CA ILE A 290 10.88 -6.39 15.57
C ILE A 290 12.13 -7.27 15.68
N ALA A 291 12.11 -8.46 15.06
CA ALA A 291 13.25 -9.37 15.02
C ALA A 291 14.42 -8.78 14.23
N GLU A 292 14.18 -8.21 13.05
CA GLU A 292 15.20 -7.55 12.22
C GLU A 292 15.91 -6.41 12.99
N LEU A 293 15.13 -5.62 13.72
CA LEU A 293 15.66 -4.50 14.53
C LEU A 293 16.30 -4.94 15.87
N GLY A 294 16.15 -6.20 16.27
CA GLY A 294 16.55 -6.66 17.60
C GLY A 294 15.79 -5.96 18.73
N ALA A 295 14.54 -5.55 18.48
CA ALA A 295 13.75 -4.68 19.37
C ALA A 295 12.76 -5.45 20.26
N ALA A 296 12.86 -6.78 20.36
CA ALA A 296 11.92 -7.62 21.12
C ALA A 296 11.71 -7.24 22.58
N SER A 297 12.72 -6.60 23.24
CA SER A 297 12.58 -6.10 24.60
C SER A 297 12.06 -4.66 24.70
N GLN A 298 11.89 -3.98 23.57
CA GLN A 298 11.50 -2.57 23.50
C GLN A 298 10.04 -2.38 23.04
N VAL A 299 9.45 -3.40 22.41
CA VAL A 299 8.11 -3.35 21.86
C VAL A 299 7.25 -4.42 22.53
N GLN A 300 5.99 -4.11 22.79
CA GLN A 300 4.99 -5.05 23.31
C GLN A 300 3.75 -5.03 22.44
N MET A 301 3.09 -6.18 22.34
CA MET A 301 1.77 -6.32 21.73
C MET A 301 0.68 -6.28 22.80
N HIS A 302 -0.45 -5.63 22.51
CA HIS A 302 -1.62 -5.59 23.37
C HIS A 302 -2.56 -6.75 22.98
N GLU A 303 -2.35 -7.93 23.56
CA GLU A 303 -3.03 -9.18 23.16
C GLU A 303 -4.57 -9.09 23.22
N ALA A 304 -5.11 -8.22 24.09
CA ALA A 304 -6.57 -8.03 24.23
C ALA A 304 -7.19 -7.22 23.07
N LEU A 305 -6.36 -6.56 22.24
CA LEU A 305 -6.81 -5.63 21.19
C LEU A 305 -6.59 -6.17 19.78
N THR A 306 -6.46 -7.47 19.58
CA THR A 306 -6.28 -8.06 18.26
C THR A 306 -7.54 -7.91 17.41
N PHE A 307 -7.33 -7.76 16.10
CA PHE A 307 -8.38 -7.71 15.08
C PHE A 307 -8.07 -8.72 13.98
N VAL A 308 -9.09 -9.45 13.51
CA VAL A 308 -8.94 -10.33 12.34
C VAL A 308 -9.37 -9.55 11.11
N ASP A 309 -8.43 -9.32 10.22
CA ASP A 309 -8.67 -8.69 8.92
C ASP A 309 -8.78 -9.76 7.83
N VAL A 310 -9.75 -9.61 6.95
CA VAL A 310 -10.02 -10.57 5.88
C VAL A 310 -9.61 -9.96 4.55
N LEU A 311 -8.70 -10.63 3.87
CA LEU A 311 -8.13 -10.17 2.61
C LEU A 311 -8.82 -10.84 1.42
N HIS A 312 -9.19 -10.02 0.44
CA HIS A 312 -9.96 -10.41 -0.73
C HIS A 312 -9.25 -10.02 -2.03
N ALA A 313 -9.65 -10.64 -3.12
CA ALA A 313 -9.51 -10.07 -4.45
C ALA A 313 -10.68 -9.12 -4.72
N VAL A 314 -10.43 -8.04 -5.45
CA VAL A 314 -11.46 -7.05 -5.78
C VAL A 314 -11.55 -6.83 -7.29
N ILE A 315 -12.76 -6.50 -7.74
CA ILE A 315 -13.11 -6.23 -9.13
C ILE A 315 -13.99 -4.98 -9.13
N ALA A 316 -13.85 -4.10 -10.13
CA ALA A 316 -14.74 -2.95 -10.24
C ALA A 316 -16.18 -3.39 -10.47
N LYS A 317 -17.14 -2.82 -9.74
CA LYS A 317 -18.59 -3.04 -9.96
C LYS A 317 -19.04 -2.71 -11.39
N THR A 318 -18.35 -1.77 -12.02
CA THR A 318 -18.63 -1.34 -13.39
C THR A 318 -17.96 -2.21 -14.45
N HIS A 319 -17.16 -3.22 -14.05
CA HIS A 319 -16.47 -4.09 -15.00
C HIS A 319 -17.48 -4.92 -15.79
N PRO A 320 -17.42 -4.97 -17.14
CA PRO A 320 -18.43 -5.67 -17.97
C PRO A 320 -18.53 -7.17 -17.69
N GLN A 321 -17.45 -7.81 -17.23
CA GLN A 321 -17.38 -9.23 -16.86
C GLN A 321 -17.27 -9.44 -15.35
N ASN A 322 -17.70 -8.49 -14.53
CA ASN A 322 -17.53 -8.53 -13.06
C ASN A 322 -18.05 -9.85 -12.48
N GLU A 323 -19.29 -10.22 -12.74
CA GLU A 323 -19.92 -11.44 -12.20
C GLU A 323 -19.18 -12.72 -12.63
N GLU A 324 -18.71 -12.79 -13.88
CA GLU A 324 -18.00 -13.95 -14.42
C GLU A 324 -16.62 -14.11 -13.78
N ILE A 325 -15.85 -13.00 -13.69
CA ILE A 325 -14.53 -13.01 -13.09
C ILE A 325 -14.62 -13.32 -11.60
N LEU A 326 -15.57 -12.71 -10.88
CA LEU A 326 -15.81 -12.96 -9.47
C LEU A 326 -16.18 -14.43 -9.23
N ALA A 327 -17.07 -15.00 -10.04
CA ALA A 327 -17.45 -16.41 -9.97
C ALA A 327 -16.24 -17.34 -10.25
N THR A 328 -15.39 -16.99 -11.22
CA THR A 328 -14.17 -17.73 -11.53
C THR A 328 -13.19 -17.75 -10.35
N VAL A 329 -12.93 -16.60 -9.75
CA VAL A 329 -12.05 -16.48 -8.57
C VAL A 329 -12.62 -17.30 -7.40
N ASN A 330 -13.91 -17.13 -7.08
CA ASN A 330 -14.54 -17.83 -5.95
C ASN A 330 -14.58 -19.34 -6.15
N ASN A 331 -14.87 -19.80 -7.37
CA ASN A 331 -14.82 -21.23 -7.71
C ASN A 331 -13.41 -21.80 -7.50
N GLY A 332 -12.38 -21.10 -8.00
CA GLY A 332 -11.00 -21.52 -7.80
C GLY A 332 -10.58 -21.52 -6.34
N LEU A 333 -10.94 -20.48 -5.55
CA LEU A 333 -10.70 -20.43 -4.12
C LEU A 333 -11.35 -21.60 -3.39
N SER A 334 -12.59 -21.96 -3.74
CA SER A 334 -13.26 -23.15 -3.18
C SER A 334 -12.50 -24.43 -3.52
N ASN A 335 -12.12 -24.61 -4.77
CA ASN A 335 -11.41 -25.82 -5.24
C ASN A 335 -10.07 -26.02 -4.54
N ILE A 336 -9.28 -24.95 -4.36
CA ILE A 336 -7.99 -25.07 -3.65
C ILE A 336 -8.17 -25.28 -2.14
N LYS A 337 -9.24 -24.77 -1.52
CA LYS A 337 -9.59 -25.05 -0.12
C LYS A 337 -10.01 -26.49 0.06
N ASP A 338 -10.91 -27.00 -0.76
CA ASP A 338 -11.45 -28.35 -0.70
C ASP A 338 -10.37 -29.43 -0.96
N SER A 339 -9.43 -29.15 -1.86
CA SER A 339 -8.28 -30.03 -2.10
C SER A 339 -7.19 -29.97 -1.02
N GLY A 340 -7.25 -29.01 -0.11
CA GLY A 340 -6.22 -28.75 0.91
C GLY A 340 -4.97 -28.03 0.38
N LEU A 341 -4.95 -27.65 -0.89
CA LEU A 341 -3.84 -26.93 -1.52
C LEU A 341 -3.64 -25.56 -0.88
N TRP A 342 -4.74 -24.82 -0.61
CA TRP A 342 -4.69 -23.55 0.13
C TRP A 342 -3.96 -23.70 1.46
N PHE A 343 -4.33 -24.70 2.26
CA PHE A 343 -3.70 -24.92 3.57
C PHE A 343 -2.20 -25.26 3.47
N ALA A 344 -1.84 -26.07 2.48
CA ALA A 344 -0.43 -26.42 2.23
C ALA A 344 0.40 -25.19 1.85
N THR A 345 -0.15 -24.32 1.02
CA THR A 345 0.46 -23.05 0.57
C THR A 345 0.66 -22.09 1.74
N VAL A 346 -0.40 -21.81 2.50
CA VAL A 346 -0.31 -20.97 3.71
C VAL A 346 0.77 -21.47 4.67
N ARG A 347 0.73 -22.76 5.00
CA ARG A 347 1.71 -23.36 5.90
C ARG A 347 3.15 -23.21 5.40
N ARG A 348 3.38 -23.37 4.11
CA ARG A 348 4.73 -23.27 3.50
C ARG A 348 5.26 -21.84 3.62
N HIS A 349 4.51 -20.83 3.16
CA HIS A 349 4.92 -19.43 3.22
C HIS A 349 5.16 -18.95 4.64
N MET A 350 4.21 -19.21 5.56
CA MET A 350 4.32 -18.73 6.93
C MET A 350 5.46 -19.43 7.69
N THR A 351 5.73 -20.73 7.40
CA THR A 351 6.87 -21.43 7.99
C THR A 351 8.20 -20.87 7.47
N ALA A 352 8.30 -20.62 6.16
CA ALA A 352 9.51 -20.06 5.55
C ALA A 352 9.78 -18.66 6.08
N PHE A 353 8.77 -17.79 6.14
CA PHE A 353 8.90 -16.43 6.63
C PHE A 353 9.36 -16.37 8.09
N ARG A 354 8.73 -17.18 8.97
CA ARG A 354 9.14 -17.26 10.39
C ARG A 354 10.55 -17.82 10.59
N ALA A 355 11.00 -18.71 9.71
CA ALA A 355 12.36 -19.25 9.78
C ALA A 355 13.43 -18.24 9.38
N LEU A 356 13.09 -17.24 8.56
CA LEU A 356 14.00 -16.14 8.17
C LEU A 356 14.12 -15.08 9.28
N ASN A 357 13.12 -14.97 10.16
CA ASN A 357 13.02 -13.96 11.20
C ASN A 357 13.34 -14.48 12.63
N GLN A 358 13.91 -15.67 12.76
CA GLN A 358 14.42 -16.27 14.01
C GLN A 358 15.94 -16.15 14.08
#